data_eb32bd64b822c2a91aaaf3fd74aae4fc
#
_entry.id   eb32bd64b822c2a91aaaf3fd74aae4fc
#
_cell.length_a   1.000
_cell.length_b   1.000
_cell.length_c   1.000
_cell.angle_alpha   90.00
_cell.angle_beta   90.00
_cell.angle_gamma   90.00
#
_symmetry.space_group_name_H-M   'P 1'
#
loop_
_entity.id
_entity.type
_entity.pdbx_description
1 polymer ?
#
loop_
_entity_poly.entity_id
_entity_poly.type
_entity_poly.pdbx_seq_one_letter_code
_entity_poly.pdbx_strand_id
1 'polypeptide(L)'
;GRPMLAWPLGIAEALDAERLVVVVGRDAEKVRAAFADRPAFAAGRARFVEQAERRGTGHAVQMAKPALAGFGGDVLILYGDTPLLRVETIERMRARKSAEGLELLILSAPEPMPGVIVRGADGRVERIVELVDATPEEKRIREGNTGVYLVDAAFLWKALDQVDDRNAQG
;
A
#
# COMPACT_ATOMS: atom_id res chain seq x y z
N GLY A 1 -8.46 23.87 1.92
CA GLY A 1 -8.12 22.66 2.67
C GLY A 1 -6.86 22.01 2.11
N ARG A 2 -6.27 21.08 2.85
CA ARG A 2 -5.07 20.35 2.42
C ARG A 2 -5.51 19.13 1.59
N PRO A 3 -4.94 18.86 0.40
CA PRO A 3 -5.27 17.66 -0.37
C PRO A 3 -4.99 16.37 0.42
N MET A 4 -5.83 15.34 0.26
CA MET A 4 -5.69 14.08 1.02
C MET A 4 -4.33 13.41 0.84
N LEU A 5 -3.81 13.34 -0.37
CA LEU A 5 -2.49 12.78 -0.68
C LEU A 5 -1.34 13.44 0.12
N ALA A 6 -1.52 14.69 0.58
CA ALA A 6 -0.51 15.37 1.37
C ALA A 6 -0.24 14.70 2.74
N TRP A 7 -1.18 13.89 3.25
CA TRP A 7 -1.04 13.20 4.52
C TRP A 7 -0.12 11.98 4.40
N PRO A 8 -0.37 11.00 3.51
CA PRO A 8 0.55 9.87 3.34
C PRO A 8 1.93 10.30 2.84
N LEU A 9 2.04 11.35 2.01
CA LEU A 9 3.34 11.92 1.67
C LEU A 9 4.07 12.48 2.89
N GLY A 10 3.35 13.16 3.79
CA GLY A 10 3.93 13.67 5.04
C GLY A 10 4.44 12.53 5.95
N ILE A 11 3.76 11.39 5.98
CA ILE A 11 4.22 10.20 6.71
C ILE A 11 5.53 9.68 6.09
N ALA A 12 5.57 9.50 4.77
CA ALA A 12 6.76 9.01 4.09
C ALA A 12 7.98 9.95 4.27
N GLU A 13 7.74 11.26 4.26
CA GLU A 13 8.78 12.27 4.54
C GLU A 13 9.25 12.22 6.00
N ALA A 14 8.33 12.09 6.96
CA ALA A 14 8.67 11.98 8.39
C ALA A 14 9.45 10.70 8.73
N LEU A 15 9.24 9.63 7.97
CA LEU A 15 9.98 8.36 8.07
C LEU A 15 11.32 8.39 7.33
N ASP A 16 11.68 9.52 6.73
CA ASP A 16 12.87 9.72 5.88
C ASP A 16 13.00 8.65 4.78
N ALA A 17 11.88 8.38 4.10
CA ALA A 17 11.85 7.38 3.04
C ALA A 17 12.88 7.73 1.94
N GLU A 18 13.74 6.76 1.60
CA GLU A 18 14.79 6.93 0.59
C GLU A 18 14.20 7.26 -0.79
N ARG A 19 13.11 6.60 -1.14
CA ARG A 19 12.41 6.78 -2.41
C ARG A 19 10.91 6.88 -2.16
N LEU A 20 10.25 7.82 -2.83
CA LEU A 20 8.81 7.97 -2.83
C LEU A 20 8.28 7.80 -4.26
N VAL A 21 7.33 6.90 -4.44
CA VAL A 21 6.67 6.70 -5.72
C VAL A 21 5.18 6.96 -5.55
N VAL A 22 4.67 7.96 -6.26
CA VAL A 22 3.24 8.28 -6.26
C VAL A 22 2.63 7.76 -7.54
N VAL A 23 1.82 6.73 -7.42
CA VAL A 23 1.07 6.20 -8.56
C VAL A 23 -0.18 7.04 -8.75
N VAL A 24 -0.31 7.62 -9.93
CA VAL A 24 -1.42 8.48 -10.32
C VAL A 24 -2.20 7.86 -11.47
N GLY A 25 -3.50 8.12 -11.51
CA GLY A 25 -4.38 7.67 -12.59
C GLY A 25 -5.13 8.86 -13.18
N ARG A 26 -6.46 8.89 -13.01
CA ARG A 26 -7.29 10.02 -13.47
C ARG A 26 -6.76 11.34 -12.88
N ASP A 27 -6.78 12.40 -13.69
CA ASP A 27 -6.33 13.74 -13.30
C ASP A 27 -4.86 13.80 -12.86
N ALA A 28 -4.01 12.91 -13.38
CA ALA A 28 -2.58 12.84 -13.07
C ALA A 28 -1.89 14.21 -13.11
N GLU A 29 -2.18 15.01 -14.13
CA GLU A 29 -1.58 16.36 -14.29
C GLU A 29 -1.97 17.33 -13.15
N LYS A 30 -3.23 17.27 -12.68
CA LYS A 30 -3.66 18.09 -11.53
C LYS A 30 -2.92 17.67 -10.25
N VAL A 31 -2.74 16.36 -10.05
CA VAL A 31 -1.99 15.84 -8.90
C VAL A 31 -0.52 16.24 -9.00
N ARG A 32 0.12 16.06 -10.17
CA ARG A 32 1.50 16.47 -10.41
C ARG A 32 1.70 17.96 -10.10
N ALA A 33 0.86 18.83 -10.65
CA ALA A 33 0.91 20.28 -10.43
C ALA A 33 0.74 20.66 -8.94
N ALA A 34 -0.16 19.99 -8.22
CA ALA A 34 -0.43 20.26 -6.81
C ALA A 34 0.72 19.91 -5.86
N PHE A 35 1.65 19.05 -6.28
CA PHE A 35 2.72 18.53 -5.42
C PHE A 35 4.14 18.75 -6.01
N ALA A 36 4.27 19.38 -7.17
CA ALA A 36 5.56 19.61 -7.85
C ALA A 36 6.61 20.31 -6.96
N ASP A 37 6.16 21.28 -6.18
CA ASP A 37 7.02 22.12 -5.34
C ASP A 37 7.40 21.47 -4.00
N ARG A 38 6.95 20.23 -3.73
CA ARG A 38 7.35 19.57 -2.47
C ARG A 38 8.85 19.22 -2.50
N PRO A 39 9.57 19.39 -1.38
CA PRO A 39 11.01 19.17 -1.31
C PRO A 39 11.46 17.79 -1.80
N ALA A 40 10.65 16.75 -1.56
CA ALA A 40 10.97 15.38 -1.98
C ALA A 40 11.00 15.23 -3.51
N PHE A 41 10.11 15.93 -4.25
CA PHE A 41 10.11 15.95 -5.72
C PHE A 41 11.24 16.79 -6.27
N ALA A 42 11.46 17.98 -5.71
CA ALA A 42 12.56 18.86 -6.10
C ALA A 42 13.94 18.20 -5.90
N ALA A 43 14.09 17.42 -4.83
CA ALA A 43 15.31 16.65 -4.55
C ALA A 43 15.46 15.34 -5.36
N GLY A 44 14.51 15.02 -6.23
CA GLY A 44 14.52 13.79 -7.03
C GLY A 44 14.26 12.49 -6.23
N ARG A 45 13.93 12.59 -4.94
CA ARG A 45 13.56 11.43 -4.09
C ARG A 45 12.15 10.93 -4.36
N ALA A 46 11.26 11.81 -4.82
CA ALA A 46 9.88 11.45 -5.16
C ALA A 46 9.68 11.46 -6.68
N ARG A 47 8.87 10.51 -7.16
CA ARG A 47 8.49 10.40 -8.58
C ARG A 47 7.01 10.10 -8.71
N PHE A 48 6.41 10.63 -9.76
CA PHE A 48 5.08 10.23 -10.20
C PHE A 48 5.21 9.13 -11.26
N VAL A 49 4.40 8.11 -11.11
CA VAL A 49 4.23 7.04 -12.09
C VAL A 49 2.76 6.97 -12.48
N GLU A 50 2.46 6.85 -13.74
CA GLU A 50 1.08 6.83 -14.22
C GLU A 50 0.58 5.39 -14.41
N GLN A 51 -0.57 5.11 -13.83
CA GLN A 51 -1.38 3.93 -14.13
C GLN A 51 -2.44 4.34 -15.16
N ALA A 52 -2.13 4.22 -16.45
CA ALA A 52 -3.03 4.60 -17.52
C ALA A 52 -4.30 3.72 -17.54
N GLU A 53 -4.14 2.42 -17.35
CA GLU A 53 -5.23 1.46 -17.24
C GLU A 53 -5.45 1.05 -15.79
N ARG A 54 -6.63 1.28 -15.26
CA ARG A 54 -6.97 0.94 -13.87
C ARG A 54 -7.36 -0.54 -13.73
N ARG A 55 -6.36 -1.40 -13.52
CA ARG A 55 -6.52 -2.84 -13.30
C ARG A 55 -6.36 -3.22 -11.81
N GLY A 56 -6.86 -2.39 -10.90
CA GLY A 56 -6.79 -2.65 -9.47
C GLY A 56 -5.50 -2.14 -8.80
N THR A 57 -5.42 -2.38 -7.49
CA THR A 57 -4.35 -1.85 -6.61
C THR A 57 -3.03 -2.59 -6.80
N GLY A 58 -3.06 -3.91 -7.03
CA GLY A 58 -1.87 -4.70 -7.34
C GLY A 58 -1.15 -4.19 -8.59
N HIS A 59 -1.90 -3.91 -9.66
CA HIS A 59 -1.37 -3.32 -10.87
C HIS A 59 -0.79 -1.91 -10.63
N ALA A 60 -1.42 -1.09 -9.76
CA ALA A 60 -0.86 0.21 -9.39
C ALA A 60 0.53 0.06 -8.76
N VAL A 61 0.71 -0.92 -7.86
CA VAL A 61 2.02 -1.20 -7.26
C VAL A 61 3.01 -1.73 -8.29
N GLN A 62 2.59 -2.57 -9.24
CA GLN A 62 3.45 -3.03 -10.35
C GLN A 62 3.99 -1.85 -11.19
N MET A 63 3.20 -0.79 -11.41
CA MET A 63 3.66 0.41 -12.12
C MET A 63 4.82 1.12 -11.39
N ALA A 64 4.95 0.96 -10.07
CA ALA A 64 6.07 1.51 -9.31
C ALA A 64 7.38 0.70 -9.45
N LYS A 65 7.33 -0.55 -9.91
CA LYS A 65 8.49 -1.47 -9.98
C LYS A 65 9.71 -0.85 -10.68
N PRO A 66 9.59 -0.21 -11.87
CA PRO A 66 10.75 0.42 -12.53
C PRO A 66 11.37 1.57 -11.73
N ALA A 67 10.56 2.36 -11.02
CA ALA A 67 11.04 3.46 -10.19
C ALA A 67 11.76 2.99 -8.91
N LEU A 68 11.52 1.75 -8.50
CA LEU A 68 12.14 1.09 -7.36
C LEU A 68 13.21 0.05 -7.77
N ALA A 69 13.64 0.05 -9.03
CA ALA A 69 14.68 -0.86 -9.50
C ALA A 69 15.95 -0.76 -8.65
N GLY A 70 16.49 -1.92 -8.25
CA GLY A 70 17.67 -2.01 -7.39
C GLY A 70 17.46 -1.64 -5.91
N PHE A 71 16.23 -1.34 -5.50
CA PHE A 71 15.90 -1.14 -4.09
C PHE A 71 15.67 -2.50 -3.41
N GLY A 72 16.38 -2.75 -2.31
CA GLY A 72 16.34 -4.03 -1.57
C GLY A 72 15.82 -3.92 -0.14
N GLY A 73 15.23 -2.77 0.22
CA GLY A 73 14.67 -2.55 1.56
C GLY A 73 13.19 -2.85 1.67
N ASP A 74 12.58 -2.36 2.74
CA ASP A 74 11.15 -2.47 2.97
C ASP A 74 10.37 -1.43 2.14
N VAL A 75 9.33 -1.86 1.47
CA VAL A 75 8.37 -1.02 0.75
C VAL A 75 7.13 -0.80 1.62
N LEU A 76 6.84 0.45 1.95
CA LEU A 76 5.60 0.85 2.60
C LEU A 76 4.59 1.26 1.54
N ILE A 77 3.47 0.54 1.47
CA ILE A 77 2.36 0.84 0.57
C ILE A 77 1.28 1.57 1.36
N LEU A 78 0.91 2.75 0.89
CA LEU A 78 -0.12 3.60 1.46
C LEU A 78 -1.15 4.01 0.41
N TYR A 79 -2.41 4.09 0.80
CA TYR A 79 -3.44 4.71 -0.04
C TYR A 79 -3.39 6.23 0.07
N GLY A 80 -3.70 6.92 -1.03
CA GLY A 80 -3.69 8.38 -1.11
C GLY A 80 -4.81 9.08 -0.32
N ASP A 81 -5.78 8.31 0.17
CA ASP A 81 -6.99 8.77 0.87
C ASP A 81 -7.06 8.32 2.35
N THR A 82 -5.94 7.99 2.96
CA THR A 82 -5.83 7.60 4.38
C THR A 82 -5.22 8.72 5.24
N PRO A 83 -5.93 9.83 5.50
CA PRO A 83 -5.36 11.01 6.15
C PRO A 83 -5.12 10.85 7.65
N LEU A 84 -5.72 9.84 8.31
CA LEU A 84 -5.64 9.67 9.77
C LEU A 84 -4.57 8.68 10.23
N LEU A 85 -3.83 8.10 9.31
CA LEU A 85 -2.71 7.23 9.65
C LEU A 85 -1.60 8.04 10.34
N ARG A 86 -0.97 7.45 11.37
CA ARG A 86 0.06 8.10 12.17
C ARG A 86 1.43 7.49 11.89
N VAL A 87 2.47 8.31 12.00
CA VAL A 87 3.88 7.88 11.85
C VAL A 87 4.22 6.79 12.87
N GLU A 88 3.79 6.96 14.12
CA GLU A 88 4.06 6.00 15.20
C GLU A 88 3.45 4.61 14.94
N THR A 89 2.36 4.55 14.16
CA THR A 89 1.78 3.26 13.74
C THR A 89 2.73 2.54 12.79
N ILE A 90 3.30 3.26 11.82
CA ILE A 90 4.25 2.69 10.87
C ILE A 90 5.57 2.30 11.56
N GLU A 91 6.04 3.10 12.50
CA GLU A 91 7.23 2.77 13.30
C GLU A 91 7.04 1.47 14.09
N ARG A 92 5.87 1.28 14.71
CA ARG A 92 5.52 0.02 15.37
C ARG A 92 5.46 -1.15 14.40
N MET A 93 4.92 -0.95 13.18
CA MET A 93 4.93 -1.97 12.13
C MET A 93 6.36 -2.36 11.74
N ARG A 94 7.25 -1.37 11.55
CA ARG A 94 8.67 -1.62 11.23
C ARG A 94 9.37 -2.41 12.34
N ALA A 95 9.20 -1.97 13.59
CA ALA A 95 9.80 -2.64 14.74
C ALA A 95 9.32 -4.10 14.85
N ARG A 96 8.03 -4.34 14.68
CA ARG A 96 7.44 -5.68 14.72
C ARG A 96 7.92 -6.55 13.57
N LYS A 97 7.88 -6.04 12.33
CA LYS A 97 8.34 -6.76 11.14
C LYS A 97 9.80 -7.23 11.30
N SER A 98 10.67 -6.34 11.79
CA SER A 98 12.07 -6.65 12.03
C SER A 98 12.26 -7.67 13.16
N ALA A 99 11.57 -7.50 14.29
CA ALA A 99 11.71 -8.39 15.44
C ALA A 99 11.24 -9.83 15.16
N GLU A 100 10.19 -9.98 14.32
CA GLU A 100 9.61 -11.29 13.98
C GLU A 100 10.16 -11.85 12.66
N GLY A 101 11.05 -11.15 11.94
CA GLY A 101 11.63 -11.59 10.68
C GLY A 101 10.59 -11.79 9.57
N LEU A 102 9.57 -10.94 9.51
CA LEU A 102 8.46 -11.09 8.57
C LEU A 102 8.81 -10.50 7.21
N GLU A 103 8.40 -11.16 6.13
CA GLU A 103 8.50 -10.62 4.77
C GLU A 103 7.38 -9.61 4.47
N LEU A 104 6.19 -9.81 5.08
CA LEU A 104 5.02 -8.95 4.91
C LEU A 104 4.33 -8.72 6.25
N LEU A 105 3.97 -7.47 6.54
CA LEU A 105 3.11 -7.08 7.65
C LEU A 105 1.96 -6.21 7.12
N ILE A 106 0.74 -6.54 7.51
CA ILE A 106 -0.49 -5.87 7.11
C ILE A 106 -1.06 -5.12 8.32
N LEU A 107 -1.43 -3.86 8.14
CA LEU A 107 -2.22 -3.15 9.12
C LEU A 107 -3.70 -3.52 8.96
N SER A 108 -4.30 -4.08 10.00
CA SER A 108 -5.73 -4.38 10.03
C SER A 108 -6.49 -3.44 10.95
N ALA A 109 -7.81 -3.37 10.77
CA ALA A 109 -8.73 -2.66 11.64
C ALA A 109 -9.76 -3.63 12.23
N PRO A 110 -10.21 -3.42 13.50
CA PRO A 110 -11.24 -4.25 14.12
C PRO A 110 -12.65 -3.89 13.67
N GLU A 111 -12.79 -3.45 12.42
CA GLU A 111 -14.03 -2.98 11.81
C GLU A 111 -14.20 -3.58 10.42
N PRO A 112 -15.43 -3.76 9.93
CA PRO A 112 -15.68 -4.18 8.56
C PRO A 112 -15.09 -3.18 7.57
N MET A 113 -14.29 -3.70 6.65
CA MET A 113 -13.69 -2.97 5.53
C MET A 113 -14.12 -3.67 4.22
N PRO A 114 -13.96 -3.03 3.04
CA PRO A 114 -14.26 -3.68 1.76
C PRO A 114 -13.53 -5.02 1.55
N GLY A 115 -12.32 -5.17 2.09
CA GLY A 115 -11.60 -6.43 2.17
C GLY A 115 -11.53 -6.95 3.60
N VAL A 116 -11.78 -8.23 3.82
CA VAL A 116 -11.66 -8.90 5.12
C VAL A 116 -10.42 -9.79 5.16
N ILE A 117 -9.80 -9.89 6.34
CA ILE A 117 -8.61 -10.72 6.56
C ILE A 117 -9.05 -12.09 7.10
N VAL A 118 -8.81 -13.12 6.29
CA VAL A 118 -9.03 -14.51 6.68
C VAL A 118 -7.75 -15.07 7.29
N ARG A 119 -7.87 -15.67 8.48
CA ARG A 119 -6.74 -16.30 9.17
C ARG A 119 -6.85 -17.81 9.15
N GLY A 120 -5.71 -18.44 8.98
CA GLY A 120 -5.59 -19.90 9.16
C GLY A 120 -5.69 -20.32 10.62
N ALA A 121 -5.70 -21.63 10.83
CA ALA A 121 -5.77 -22.24 12.18
C ALA A 121 -4.57 -21.87 13.08
N ASP A 122 -3.44 -21.50 12.50
CA ASP A 122 -2.23 -21.00 13.17
C ASP A 122 -2.28 -19.49 13.50
N GLY A 123 -3.39 -18.82 13.18
CA GLY A 123 -3.58 -17.38 13.38
C GLY A 123 -2.88 -16.47 12.36
N ARG A 124 -2.14 -17.04 11.39
CA ARG A 124 -1.52 -16.25 10.32
C ARG A 124 -2.55 -15.82 9.29
N VAL A 125 -2.26 -14.73 8.58
CA VAL A 125 -3.08 -14.31 7.44
C VAL A 125 -2.94 -15.36 6.34
N GLU A 126 -4.05 -15.92 5.94
CA GLU A 126 -4.14 -16.90 4.85
C GLU A 126 -4.46 -16.19 3.53
N ARG A 127 -5.44 -15.29 3.56
CA ARG A 127 -5.85 -14.48 2.40
C ARG A 127 -6.62 -13.23 2.79
N ILE A 128 -6.75 -12.32 1.86
CA ILE A 128 -7.65 -11.17 1.92
C ILE A 128 -8.76 -11.44 0.91
N VAL A 129 -10.02 -11.26 1.32
CA VAL A 129 -11.19 -11.50 0.48
C VAL A 129 -12.01 -10.22 0.40
N GLU A 130 -12.28 -9.73 -0.80
CA GLU A 130 -13.19 -8.62 -0.99
C GLU A 130 -14.63 -9.03 -0.62
N LEU A 131 -15.39 -8.14 0.03
CA LEU A 131 -16.74 -8.46 0.52
C LEU A 131 -17.70 -8.93 -0.60
N VAL A 132 -17.46 -8.51 -1.85
CA VAL A 132 -18.25 -8.94 -3.02
C VAL A 132 -18.04 -10.42 -3.34
N ASP A 133 -16.83 -10.95 -3.07
CA ASP A 133 -16.43 -12.33 -3.34
C ASP A 133 -16.53 -13.22 -2.10
N ALA A 134 -16.81 -12.62 -0.92
CA ALA A 134 -16.78 -13.30 0.36
C ALA A 134 -18.00 -14.22 0.58
N THR A 135 -17.76 -15.38 1.15
CA THR A 135 -18.82 -16.29 1.62
C THR A 135 -19.62 -15.66 2.76
N PRO A 136 -20.83 -16.20 3.10
CA PRO A 136 -21.60 -15.73 4.25
C PRO A 136 -20.84 -15.78 5.58
N GLU A 137 -19.94 -16.76 5.75
CA GLU A 137 -19.08 -16.90 6.92
C GLU A 137 -18.00 -15.82 6.95
N GLU A 138 -17.33 -15.57 5.83
CA GLU A 138 -16.30 -14.55 5.70
C GLU A 138 -16.86 -13.14 5.89
N LYS A 139 -18.08 -12.87 5.45
CA LYS A 139 -18.79 -11.58 5.71
C LYS A 139 -19.02 -11.27 7.18
N ARG A 140 -18.90 -12.26 8.07
CA ARG A 140 -18.99 -12.05 9.52
C ARG A 140 -17.67 -11.69 10.17
N ILE A 141 -16.56 -11.83 9.44
CA ILE A 141 -15.23 -11.46 9.93
C ILE A 141 -15.19 -9.95 10.15
N ARG A 142 -14.73 -9.54 11.32
CA ARG A 142 -14.65 -8.13 11.69
C ARG A 142 -13.26 -7.54 11.49
N GLU A 143 -12.29 -8.34 11.11
CA GLU A 143 -10.94 -7.87 10.83
C GLU A 143 -10.84 -7.41 9.38
N GLY A 144 -10.76 -6.09 9.18
CA GLY A 144 -10.71 -5.46 7.88
C GLY A 144 -9.30 -5.15 7.42
N ASN A 145 -9.07 -5.26 6.11
CA ASN A 145 -7.83 -4.85 5.45
C ASN A 145 -7.82 -3.34 5.23
N THR A 146 -6.88 -2.63 5.86
CA THR A 146 -6.77 -1.17 5.70
C THR A 146 -6.07 -0.74 4.40
N GLY A 147 -5.46 -1.68 3.66
CA GLY A 147 -4.64 -1.38 2.49
C GLY A 147 -3.26 -0.80 2.80
N VAL A 148 -2.85 -0.84 4.06
CA VAL A 148 -1.50 -0.44 4.48
C VAL A 148 -0.64 -1.69 4.66
N TYR A 149 0.43 -1.77 3.87
CA TYR A 149 1.35 -2.92 3.85
C TYR A 149 2.78 -2.45 4.04
N LEU A 150 3.52 -3.18 4.85
CA LEU A 150 4.98 -3.07 4.95
C LEU A 150 5.58 -4.39 4.51
N VAL A 151 6.31 -4.39 3.40
CA VAL A 151 6.70 -5.61 2.69
C VAL A 151 8.15 -5.51 2.21
N ASP A 152 8.88 -6.62 2.31
CA ASP A 152 10.20 -6.76 1.69
C ASP A 152 10.11 -6.61 0.16
N ALA A 153 10.99 -5.82 -0.44
CA ALA A 153 10.93 -5.53 -1.88
C ALA A 153 11.06 -6.78 -2.74
N ALA A 154 11.95 -7.71 -2.39
CA ALA A 154 12.14 -8.94 -3.18
C ALA A 154 10.90 -9.84 -3.10
N PHE A 155 10.33 -9.98 -1.90
CA PHE A 155 9.07 -10.69 -1.70
C PHE A 155 7.93 -10.04 -2.49
N LEU A 156 7.80 -8.71 -2.41
CA LEU A 156 6.75 -7.95 -3.09
C LEU A 156 6.74 -8.22 -4.60
N TRP A 157 7.89 -8.07 -5.24
CA TRP A 157 7.97 -8.26 -6.69
C TRP A 157 7.70 -9.70 -7.10
N LYS A 158 8.22 -10.68 -6.35
CA LYS A 158 7.94 -12.09 -6.59
C LYS A 158 6.44 -12.42 -6.43
N ALA A 159 5.79 -11.86 -5.42
CA ALA A 159 4.37 -12.07 -5.18
C ALA A 159 3.52 -11.43 -6.29
N LEU A 160 3.83 -10.19 -6.68
CA LEU A 160 3.08 -9.49 -7.74
C LEU A 160 3.24 -10.13 -9.11
N ASP A 161 4.36 -10.78 -9.40
CA ASP A 161 4.55 -11.54 -10.65
C ASP A 161 3.63 -12.80 -10.71
N GLN A 162 3.02 -13.21 -9.59
CA GLN A 162 2.06 -14.33 -9.50
C GLN A 162 0.60 -13.89 -9.42
N VAL A 163 0.34 -12.59 -9.27
CA VAL A 163 -1.03 -12.04 -9.26
C VAL A 163 -1.59 -12.08 -10.68
N ASP A 164 -2.75 -12.68 -10.82
CA ASP A 164 -3.55 -12.69 -12.05
C ASP A 164 -4.85 -11.88 -11.87
N ASP A 165 -5.61 -11.76 -12.93
CA ASP A 165 -6.87 -11.01 -13.01
C ASP A 165 -8.12 -11.88 -12.74
N ARG A 166 -7.95 -13.10 -12.20
CA ARG A 166 -9.04 -14.04 -11.90
C ARG A 166 -9.78 -13.68 -10.62
N ASN A 167 -10.48 -12.56 -10.63
CA ASN A 167 -11.34 -12.07 -9.56
C ASN A 167 -12.58 -11.37 -10.13
N ALA A 168 -13.59 -11.06 -9.28
CA ALA A 168 -14.85 -10.45 -9.73
C ALA A 168 -14.71 -9.03 -10.32
N GLN A 169 -13.59 -8.38 -10.11
CA GLN A 169 -13.32 -7.01 -10.58
C GLN A 169 -12.37 -6.96 -11.79
N GLY A 170 -11.75 -8.06 -12.18
CA GLY A 170 -10.79 -8.17 -13.28
C GLY A 170 -9.39 -7.73 -12.93
#